data_2d5fbf8fd4543615141599f0f7e64ace
#
_entry.id   2d5fbf8fd4543615141599f0f7e64ace
#
_cell.length_a   1.000
_cell.length_b   1.000
_cell.length_c   1.000
_cell.angle_alpha   90.00
_cell.angle_beta   90.00
_cell.angle_gamma   90.00
#
_symmetry.space_group_name_H-M   'P 1'
#
loop_
_entity.id
_entity.type
_entity.pdbx_description
1 polymer ?
#
loop_
_entity_poly.entity_id
_entity_poly.type
_entity_poly.pdbx_seq_one_letter_code
_entity_poly.pdbx_strand_id
1 'polypeptide(L)'
;MCDLATKVSLGYKLTDLGFGTGLFKPSPYVAVKVPVFSFEKLTDVDTHLGPEMKSTGEVLGIGNNLEEALYKGLIASGHKMTKGGGVFITVRDQDKPEIGEIAKKFAKMGFQLYATTGTAMVLAKVGLSVKIVDKIHESSVNTITLLESGKVNYVISTSAKGRNPARDSVKIRRKASLLGIPCLTALDTANALADSLMSRYTPENTEIIDINNLKEHKQELRFTKMSACSNDYIYINCFDQKNNIVASPEFLSIFLSDRHNGVGGDGVILICPSDVADAQMRMFNLDGSEGMMCGNGIRCVAKYLFDNNIARGEKVGEGRYVLHIDTKSGVKECTVVTKNGLVSKVTVDMGKAELSPEKIPVRLEGDKVVDKPISIGGNVYRITCCSMGNPHCTVFVPSVDKLDLEDLGPKFEYDPMFPERVNVGFVEVIDKHTLKARIWERGSGETMACGTGTCAAVVAATLNGYCEKGKDIRVILKGGELKINYTDERVLMTGKAEKVYDGVVEV
;
A
#
# COMPACT_ATOMS: atom_id res chain seq x y z
N MET A 1 -18.36 -1.78 -27.42
CA MET A 1 -19.03 -0.87 -26.45
C MET A 1 -20.08 0.02 -27.13
N CYS A 2 -19.77 0.80 -28.17
CA CYS A 2 -20.78 1.65 -28.84
C CYS A 2 -21.97 0.85 -29.38
N ASP A 3 -21.73 -0.25 -30.07
CA ASP A 3 -22.80 -1.14 -30.58
C ASP A 3 -23.70 -1.68 -29.46
N LEU A 4 -23.11 -2.13 -28.36
CA LEU A 4 -23.84 -2.57 -27.17
C LEU A 4 -24.68 -1.46 -26.54
N ALA A 5 -24.07 -0.29 -26.32
CA ALA A 5 -24.77 0.84 -25.74
C ALA A 5 -25.96 1.26 -26.62
N THR A 6 -25.77 1.24 -27.94
CA THR A 6 -26.85 1.53 -28.90
C THR A 6 -27.97 0.49 -28.80
N LYS A 7 -27.65 -0.79 -28.79
CA LYS A 7 -28.65 -1.86 -28.66
C LYS A 7 -29.45 -1.76 -27.35
N VAL A 8 -28.74 -1.51 -26.21
CA VAL A 8 -29.39 -1.31 -24.91
C VAL A 8 -30.29 -0.09 -24.92
N SER A 9 -29.85 1.01 -25.54
CA SER A 9 -30.66 2.22 -25.68
C SER A 9 -31.92 1.99 -26.55
N LEU A 10 -31.87 1.01 -27.46
CA LEU A 10 -33.00 0.55 -28.27
C LEU A 10 -33.90 -0.48 -27.55
N GLY A 11 -33.60 -0.80 -26.29
CA GLY A 11 -34.42 -1.68 -25.45
C GLY A 11 -34.00 -3.14 -25.42
N TYR A 12 -32.89 -3.53 -26.04
CA TYR A 12 -32.33 -4.88 -25.90
C TYR A 12 -31.76 -5.08 -24.48
N LYS A 13 -31.99 -6.25 -23.88
CA LYS A 13 -31.43 -6.61 -22.59
C LYS A 13 -29.99 -7.10 -22.77
N LEU A 14 -29.08 -6.72 -21.87
CA LEU A 14 -27.67 -7.18 -21.89
C LEU A 14 -27.56 -8.72 -21.88
N THR A 15 -28.44 -9.40 -21.15
CA THR A 15 -28.52 -10.88 -21.12
C THR A 15 -28.74 -11.48 -22.50
N ASP A 16 -29.53 -10.81 -23.36
CA ASP A 16 -29.91 -11.34 -24.70
C ASP A 16 -28.81 -11.07 -25.73
N LEU A 17 -27.81 -10.23 -25.36
CA LEU A 17 -26.67 -9.83 -26.21
C LEU A 17 -25.42 -10.71 -25.99
N GLY A 18 -25.54 -11.80 -25.20
CA GLY A 18 -24.45 -12.74 -24.99
C GLY A 18 -23.33 -12.28 -24.04
N PHE A 19 -23.53 -11.15 -23.32
CA PHE A 19 -22.53 -10.59 -22.41
C PHE A 19 -22.66 -11.08 -20.96
N GLY A 20 -23.62 -11.94 -20.65
CA GLY A 20 -23.81 -12.48 -19.32
C GLY A 20 -24.24 -11.44 -18.27
N THR A 21 -24.01 -11.75 -17.01
CA THR A 21 -24.26 -10.88 -15.84
C THR A 21 -22.94 -10.62 -15.11
N GLY A 22 -22.82 -9.47 -14.44
CA GLY A 22 -21.65 -9.10 -13.67
C GLY A 22 -20.69 -8.18 -14.43
N LEU A 23 -19.47 -8.05 -13.92
CA LEU A 23 -18.43 -7.25 -14.54
C LEU A 23 -17.80 -7.99 -15.72
N PHE A 24 -17.54 -7.27 -16.80
CA PHE A 24 -16.78 -7.80 -17.94
C PHE A 24 -15.35 -8.11 -17.50
N LYS A 25 -14.76 -9.19 -18.04
CA LYS A 25 -13.35 -9.50 -17.78
C LYS A 25 -12.47 -8.31 -18.17
N PRO A 26 -11.51 -7.91 -17.30
CA PRO A 26 -10.57 -6.85 -17.66
C PRO A 26 -9.78 -7.22 -18.91
N SER A 27 -9.38 -6.21 -19.65
CA SER A 27 -8.46 -6.39 -20.77
C SER A 27 -7.09 -6.89 -20.25
N PRO A 28 -6.39 -7.78 -20.95
CA PRO A 28 -5.02 -8.17 -20.61
C PRO A 28 -4.02 -7.02 -20.82
N TYR A 29 -4.46 -5.95 -21.42
CA TYR A 29 -3.65 -4.75 -21.64
C TYR A 29 -4.15 -3.58 -20.83
N VAL A 30 -3.18 -2.77 -20.36
CA VAL A 30 -3.47 -1.45 -19.78
C VAL A 30 -3.58 -0.44 -20.93
N ALA A 31 -4.66 0.33 -20.92
CA ALA A 31 -4.90 1.40 -21.88
C ALA A 31 -4.89 2.75 -21.17
N VAL A 32 -4.03 3.67 -21.58
CA VAL A 32 -3.92 5.02 -21.06
C VAL A 32 -4.32 6.03 -22.12
N LYS A 33 -5.33 6.83 -21.83
CA LYS A 33 -5.73 7.96 -22.66
C LYS A 33 -4.94 9.21 -22.26
N VAL A 34 -4.18 9.77 -23.19
CA VAL A 34 -3.42 11.01 -22.99
C VAL A 34 -4.02 12.12 -23.85
N PRO A 35 -4.51 13.23 -23.27
CA PRO A 35 -5.01 14.36 -24.03
C PRO A 35 -3.86 15.10 -24.73
N VAL A 36 -4.12 15.57 -25.95
CA VAL A 36 -3.20 16.42 -26.72
C VAL A 36 -3.72 17.85 -26.71
N PHE A 37 -2.85 18.80 -26.39
CA PHE A 37 -3.16 20.23 -26.35
C PHE A 37 -2.30 20.97 -27.37
N SER A 38 -2.91 21.81 -28.18
CA SER A 38 -2.21 22.68 -29.14
C SER A 38 -1.94 24.10 -28.60
N PHE A 39 -1.67 24.21 -27.29
CA PHE A 39 -1.40 25.51 -26.67
C PHE A 39 -0.17 26.23 -27.24
N GLU A 40 0.80 25.50 -27.74
CA GLU A 40 1.97 26.05 -28.44
C GLU A 40 1.58 26.80 -29.73
N LYS A 41 0.45 26.45 -30.37
CA LYS A 41 -0.07 27.10 -31.57
C LYS A 41 -1.08 28.22 -31.26
N LEU A 42 -1.57 28.26 -30.03
CA LEU A 42 -2.63 29.17 -29.54
C LEU A 42 -2.09 30.05 -28.42
N THR A 43 -1.29 31.06 -28.75
CA THR A 43 -0.50 31.87 -27.82
C THR A 43 -1.32 32.65 -26.79
N ASP A 44 -2.61 32.96 -27.06
CA ASP A 44 -3.44 33.78 -26.21
C ASP A 44 -4.54 33.03 -25.45
N VAL A 45 -4.52 31.69 -25.50
CA VAL A 45 -5.52 30.87 -24.82
C VAL A 45 -5.12 30.60 -23.35
N ASP A 46 -6.10 30.67 -22.46
CA ASP A 46 -5.93 30.25 -21.08
C ASP A 46 -5.64 28.73 -21.00
N THR A 47 -4.44 28.39 -20.57
CA THR A 47 -3.97 27.01 -20.42
C THR A 47 -4.50 26.31 -19.16
N HIS A 48 -5.38 26.99 -18.38
CA HIS A 48 -5.97 26.40 -17.19
C HIS A 48 -7.03 25.36 -17.57
N LEU A 49 -6.88 24.14 -17.04
CA LEU A 49 -7.87 23.07 -17.20
C LEU A 49 -9.08 23.35 -16.30
N GLY A 50 -10.27 23.29 -16.90
CA GLY A 50 -11.56 23.49 -16.26
C GLY A 50 -12.53 22.36 -16.67
N PRO A 51 -13.83 22.53 -16.38
CA PRO A 51 -14.84 21.54 -16.78
C PRO A 51 -15.06 21.49 -18.31
N GLU A 52 -14.59 22.49 -19.04
CA GLU A 52 -14.68 22.53 -20.49
C GLU A 52 -13.55 21.74 -21.14
N MET A 53 -13.84 21.04 -22.22
CA MET A 53 -12.83 20.33 -23.03
C MET A 53 -11.93 21.33 -23.74
N LYS A 54 -10.62 21.27 -23.47
CA LYS A 54 -9.59 22.10 -24.12
C LYS A 54 -8.59 21.31 -24.93
N SER A 55 -8.68 19.98 -24.90
CA SER A 55 -7.83 19.11 -25.72
C SER A 55 -8.24 19.23 -27.19
N THR A 56 -7.24 19.27 -28.08
CA THR A 56 -7.40 19.28 -29.54
C THR A 56 -7.38 17.90 -30.15
N GLY A 57 -7.03 16.89 -29.35
CA GLY A 57 -6.98 15.49 -29.71
C GLY A 57 -6.70 14.63 -28.49
N GLU A 58 -6.68 13.33 -28.71
CA GLU A 58 -6.40 12.32 -27.73
C GLU A 58 -5.57 11.21 -28.37
N VAL A 59 -4.63 10.67 -27.63
CA VAL A 59 -3.85 9.50 -28.04
C VAL A 59 -4.06 8.37 -27.03
N LEU A 60 -3.95 7.14 -27.53
CA LEU A 60 -4.09 5.92 -26.74
C LEU A 60 -2.73 5.25 -26.65
N GLY A 61 -2.23 5.10 -25.42
CA GLY A 61 -1.12 4.23 -25.12
C GLY A 61 -1.64 2.88 -24.65
N ILE A 62 -1.20 1.78 -25.25
CA ILE A 62 -1.55 0.42 -24.83
C ILE A 62 -0.24 -0.34 -24.52
N GLY A 63 -0.21 -0.99 -23.37
CA GLY A 63 0.94 -1.76 -22.90
C GLY A 63 0.52 -2.93 -22.00
N ASN A 64 1.47 -3.78 -21.70
CA ASN A 64 1.27 -4.90 -20.78
C ASN A 64 1.16 -4.47 -19.32
N ASN A 65 1.60 -3.24 -19.01
CA ASN A 65 1.51 -2.61 -17.69
C ASN A 65 1.34 -1.10 -17.86
N LEU A 66 1.08 -0.43 -16.73
CA LEU A 66 0.83 1.02 -16.69
C LEU A 66 2.01 1.84 -17.20
N GLU A 67 3.24 1.47 -16.81
CA GLU A 67 4.46 2.20 -17.19
C GLU A 67 4.67 2.18 -18.70
N GLU A 68 4.47 1.04 -19.33
CA GLU A 68 4.57 0.89 -20.79
C GLU A 68 3.46 1.68 -21.50
N ALA A 69 2.22 1.51 -21.06
CA ALA A 69 1.07 2.20 -21.66
C ALA A 69 1.20 3.72 -21.54
N LEU A 70 1.62 4.22 -20.36
CA LEU A 70 1.85 5.64 -20.13
C LEU A 70 3.02 6.17 -20.96
N TYR A 71 4.14 5.43 -21.02
CA TYR A 71 5.29 5.78 -21.82
C TYR A 71 4.90 5.97 -23.31
N LYS A 72 4.19 4.99 -23.89
CA LYS A 72 3.69 5.06 -25.27
C LYS A 72 2.73 6.23 -25.48
N GLY A 73 1.79 6.44 -24.55
CA GLY A 73 0.83 7.54 -24.63
C GLY A 73 1.51 8.91 -24.56
N LEU A 74 2.51 9.08 -23.70
CA LEU A 74 3.26 10.34 -23.58
C LEU A 74 4.08 10.62 -24.86
N ILE A 75 4.78 9.64 -25.41
CA ILE A 75 5.49 9.81 -26.70
C ILE A 75 4.51 10.15 -27.82
N ALA A 76 3.41 9.45 -27.93
CA ALA A 76 2.40 9.69 -28.97
C ALA A 76 1.75 11.07 -28.84
N SER A 77 1.68 11.62 -27.65
CA SER A 77 1.20 13.00 -27.40
C SER A 77 2.26 14.09 -27.67
N GLY A 78 3.46 13.71 -28.12
CA GLY A 78 4.56 14.61 -28.47
C GLY A 78 5.53 14.94 -27.34
N HIS A 79 5.40 14.30 -26.17
CA HIS A 79 6.31 14.52 -25.06
C HIS A 79 7.69 13.87 -25.32
N LYS A 80 8.75 14.65 -25.11
CA LYS A 80 10.12 14.14 -25.14
C LYS A 80 10.44 13.49 -23.79
N MET A 81 10.57 12.17 -23.78
CA MET A 81 10.87 11.37 -22.57
C MET A 81 12.39 11.37 -22.30
N THR A 82 12.95 12.53 -21.87
CA THR A 82 14.38 12.66 -21.54
C THR A 82 14.67 12.10 -20.14
N LYS A 83 15.67 11.23 -20.03
CA LYS A 83 16.11 10.62 -18.76
C LYS A 83 17.31 11.39 -18.19
N GLY A 84 17.14 12.69 -17.91
CA GLY A 84 18.16 13.56 -17.37
C GLY A 84 17.89 15.03 -17.64
N GLY A 85 18.70 15.92 -17.07
CA GLY A 85 18.55 17.39 -17.20
C GLY A 85 18.01 18.02 -15.93
N GLY A 86 17.03 18.91 -16.00
CA GLY A 86 16.51 19.63 -14.86
C GLY A 86 15.00 19.48 -14.65
N VAL A 87 14.60 19.47 -13.39
CA VAL A 87 13.17 19.50 -13.00
C VAL A 87 12.95 20.74 -12.12
N PHE A 88 12.01 21.59 -12.52
CA PHE A 88 11.57 22.70 -11.69
C PHE A 88 10.31 22.35 -10.92
N ILE A 89 10.37 22.54 -9.60
CA ILE A 89 9.31 22.11 -8.67
C ILE A 89 8.80 23.32 -7.88
N THR A 90 7.50 23.60 -7.98
CA THR A 90 6.82 24.61 -7.17
C THR A 90 5.43 24.11 -6.80
N VAL A 91 5.21 23.82 -5.53
CA VAL A 91 3.98 23.20 -5.06
C VAL A 91 3.32 24.03 -3.95
N ARG A 92 1.99 23.95 -3.88
CA ARG A 92 1.21 24.56 -2.80
C ARG A 92 1.50 23.86 -1.47
N ASP A 93 1.17 24.52 -0.36
CA ASP A 93 1.50 24.01 0.98
C ASP A 93 0.88 22.64 1.28
N GLN A 94 -0.31 22.36 0.79
CA GLN A 94 -1.00 21.06 0.97
C GLN A 94 -0.26 19.89 0.31
N ASP A 95 0.49 20.14 -0.76
CA ASP A 95 1.18 19.11 -1.55
C ASP A 95 2.65 18.91 -1.09
N LYS A 96 3.12 19.75 -0.15
CA LYS A 96 4.49 19.69 0.37
C LYS A 96 4.87 18.38 1.08
N PRO A 97 3.96 17.70 1.82
CA PRO A 97 4.30 16.43 2.44
C PRO A 97 4.65 15.32 1.43
N GLU A 98 4.02 15.31 0.26
CA GLU A 98 4.14 14.22 -0.73
C GLU A 98 5.26 14.46 -1.74
N ILE A 99 5.59 15.72 -2.05
CA ILE A 99 6.54 16.04 -3.12
C ILE A 99 7.95 15.48 -2.88
N GLY A 100 8.31 15.22 -1.63
CA GLY A 100 9.63 14.72 -1.26
C GLY A 100 9.96 13.39 -1.92
N GLU A 101 9.04 12.43 -1.90
CA GLU A 101 9.24 11.11 -2.50
C GLU A 101 9.31 11.17 -4.03
N ILE A 102 8.50 12.00 -4.65
CA ILE A 102 8.53 12.22 -6.09
C ILE A 102 9.88 12.86 -6.51
N ALA A 103 10.33 13.87 -5.76
CA ALA A 103 11.59 14.54 -6.04
C ALA A 103 12.80 13.60 -5.87
N LYS A 104 12.76 12.65 -4.91
CA LYS A 104 13.78 11.61 -4.74
C LYS A 104 13.91 10.73 -6.00
N LYS A 105 12.81 10.37 -6.65
CA LYS A 105 12.82 9.61 -7.91
C LYS A 105 13.58 10.37 -9.00
N PHE A 106 13.29 11.65 -9.20
CA PHE A 106 14.01 12.49 -10.17
C PHE A 106 15.50 12.64 -9.80
N ALA A 107 15.81 12.87 -8.52
CA ALA A 107 17.19 12.96 -8.06
C ALA A 107 17.97 11.64 -8.28
N LYS A 108 17.35 10.47 -8.03
CA LYS A 108 17.93 9.14 -8.28
C LYS A 108 18.26 8.91 -9.78
N MET A 109 17.49 9.50 -10.68
CA MET A 109 17.75 9.49 -12.12
C MET A 109 18.83 10.51 -12.57
N GLY A 110 19.39 11.30 -11.63
CA GLY A 110 20.42 12.29 -11.94
C GLY A 110 19.90 13.65 -12.40
N PHE A 111 18.60 13.94 -12.23
CA PHE A 111 18.07 15.26 -12.55
C PHE A 111 18.54 16.32 -11.55
N GLN A 112 18.93 17.49 -12.07
CA GLN A 112 19.14 18.67 -11.24
C GLN A 112 17.77 19.22 -10.78
N LEU A 113 17.57 19.29 -9.47
CA LEU A 113 16.35 19.84 -8.91
C LEU A 113 16.46 21.36 -8.75
N TYR A 114 15.43 22.07 -9.20
CA TYR A 114 15.22 23.50 -9.02
C TYR A 114 13.89 23.70 -8.30
N ALA A 115 13.82 24.62 -7.34
CA ALA A 115 12.55 24.89 -6.65
C ALA A 115 12.48 26.33 -6.12
N THR A 116 11.24 26.83 -5.96
CA THR A 116 11.01 28.07 -5.20
C THR A 116 11.34 27.86 -3.72
N THR A 117 11.74 28.93 -3.01
CA THR A 117 12.25 28.90 -1.63
C THR A 117 11.44 27.98 -0.70
N GLY A 118 10.11 28.14 -0.66
CA GLY A 118 9.27 27.35 0.25
C GLY A 118 9.24 25.86 -0.08
N THR A 119 9.35 25.49 -1.37
CA THR A 119 9.43 24.08 -1.81
C THR A 119 10.84 23.53 -1.58
N ALA A 120 11.89 24.34 -1.87
CA ALA A 120 13.28 23.94 -1.67
C ALA A 120 13.58 23.60 -0.21
N MET A 121 13.05 24.35 0.74
CA MET A 121 13.19 24.07 2.17
C MET A 121 12.63 22.71 2.56
N VAL A 122 11.51 22.30 1.97
CA VAL A 122 10.90 20.97 2.22
C VAL A 122 11.76 19.87 1.63
N LEU A 123 12.22 20.04 0.39
CA LEU A 123 13.07 19.06 -0.28
C LEU A 123 14.43 18.90 0.41
N ALA A 124 15.02 20.00 0.91
CA ALA A 124 16.27 19.96 1.69
C ALA A 124 16.11 19.17 3.01
N LYS A 125 14.97 19.26 3.69
CA LYS A 125 14.70 18.50 4.92
C LYS A 125 14.70 16.98 4.69
N VAL A 126 14.41 16.51 3.50
CA VAL A 126 14.45 15.07 3.13
C VAL A 126 15.78 14.69 2.46
N GLY A 127 16.82 15.52 2.60
CA GLY A 127 18.19 15.24 2.17
C GLY A 127 18.49 15.50 0.69
N LEU A 128 17.63 16.22 -0.03
CA LEU A 128 17.80 16.47 -1.46
C LEU A 128 18.59 17.78 -1.71
N SER A 129 19.53 17.72 -2.66
CA SER A 129 20.23 18.91 -3.17
C SER A 129 19.36 19.65 -4.17
N VAL A 130 19.00 20.89 -3.85
CA VAL A 130 18.07 21.71 -4.65
C VAL A 130 18.63 23.09 -4.90
N LYS A 131 18.59 23.56 -6.13
CA LYS A 131 18.90 24.95 -6.47
C LYS A 131 17.67 25.82 -6.29
N ILE A 132 17.78 26.81 -5.42
CA ILE A 132 16.71 27.77 -5.14
C ILE A 132 16.58 28.71 -6.33
N VAL A 133 15.35 29.00 -6.71
CA VAL A 133 14.99 29.93 -7.80
C VAL A 133 13.97 30.93 -7.28
N ASP A 134 14.22 32.19 -7.53
CA ASP A 134 13.36 33.28 -7.11
C ASP A 134 12.02 33.24 -7.86
N LYS A 135 10.96 33.73 -7.20
CA LYS A 135 9.67 33.93 -7.84
C LYS A 135 9.74 35.07 -8.86
N ILE A 136 8.77 35.11 -9.75
CA ILE A 136 8.72 36.06 -10.88
C ILE A 136 8.89 37.54 -10.43
N HIS A 137 8.42 37.88 -9.22
CA HIS A 137 8.42 39.25 -8.70
C HIS A 137 9.61 39.57 -7.78
N GLU A 138 10.44 38.59 -7.46
CA GLU A 138 11.51 38.72 -6.46
C GLU A 138 12.87 39.14 -7.08
N SER A 139 13.11 38.78 -8.36
CA SER A 139 14.39 39.02 -9.00
C SER A 139 14.26 39.07 -10.53
N SER A 140 15.23 39.68 -11.21
CA SER A 140 15.39 39.63 -12.67
C SER A 140 15.80 38.22 -13.16
N VAL A 141 16.53 37.48 -12.32
CA VAL A 141 16.89 36.08 -12.55
C VAL A 141 15.93 35.21 -11.75
N ASN A 142 14.83 34.82 -12.38
CA ASN A 142 13.69 34.17 -11.73
C ASN A 142 13.27 32.90 -12.45
N THR A 143 12.14 32.36 -12.06
CA THR A 143 11.55 31.14 -12.66
C THR A 143 11.41 31.21 -14.18
N ILE A 144 11.03 32.37 -14.74
CA ILE A 144 10.87 32.52 -16.20
C ILE A 144 12.20 32.42 -16.92
N THR A 145 13.22 33.12 -16.43
CA THR A 145 14.57 33.04 -17.00
C THR A 145 15.19 31.66 -16.89
N LEU A 146 14.88 30.90 -15.81
CA LEU A 146 15.28 29.51 -15.69
C LEU A 146 14.63 28.65 -16.81
N LEU A 147 13.33 28.78 -17.06
CA LEU A 147 12.66 28.03 -18.11
C LEU A 147 13.24 28.37 -19.51
N GLU A 148 13.55 29.64 -19.77
CA GLU A 148 14.17 30.10 -21.03
C GLU A 148 15.60 29.61 -21.20
N SER A 149 16.30 29.27 -20.14
CA SER A 149 17.69 28.81 -20.20
C SER A 149 17.88 27.44 -20.84
N GLY A 150 16.83 26.68 -21.14
CA GLY A 150 16.89 25.32 -21.66
C GLY A 150 17.39 24.27 -20.67
N LYS A 151 17.61 24.63 -19.41
CA LYS A 151 18.10 23.72 -18.36
C LYS A 151 17.00 22.84 -17.74
N VAL A 152 15.73 23.14 -18.00
CA VAL A 152 14.58 22.46 -17.41
C VAL A 152 13.89 21.62 -18.45
N ASN A 153 13.72 20.34 -18.16
CA ASN A 153 13.06 19.37 -19.02
C ASN A 153 11.61 19.08 -18.56
N TYR A 154 11.33 19.26 -17.27
CA TYR A 154 10.01 19.04 -16.67
C TYR A 154 9.69 20.11 -15.63
N VAL A 155 8.42 20.49 -15.57
CA VAL A 155 7.90 21.41 -14.57
C VAL A 155 6.83 20.68 -13.74
N ILE A 156 6.95 20.70 -12.42
CA ILE A 156 5.92 20.26 -11.48
C ILE A 156 5.39 21.52 -10.79
N SER A 157 4.17 21.96 -11.16
CA SER A 157 3.58 23.19 -10.64
C SER A 157 2.15 22.98 -10.21
N THR A 158 1.93 22.70 -8.91
CA THR A 158 0.58 22.64 -8.36
C THR A 158 0.14 24.03 -7.93
N SER A 159 -1.12 24.38 -8.19
CA SER A 159 -1.65 25.70 -7.87
C SER A 159 -2.78 25.65 -6.85
N ALA A 160 -2.89 26.69 -6.03
CA ALA A 160 -4.06 26.88 -5.18
C ALA A 160 -5.33 27.08 -6.03
N LYS A 161 -6.49 26.67 -5.51
CA LYS A 161 -7.79 26.86 -6.19
C LYS A 161 -8.03 28.31 -6.55
N GLY A 162 -8.51 28.57 -7.78
CA GLY A 162 -8.96 29.88 -8.27
C GLY A 162 -8.33 30.31 -9.60
N ARG A 163 -9.09 31.06 -10.40
CA ARG A 163 -8.75 31.51 -11.77
C ARG A 163 -8.15 32.91 -11.79
N ASN A 164 -7.08 33.21 -11.08
CA ASN A 164 -6.43 34.52 -11.17
C ASN A 164 -5.26 34.46 -12.18
N PRO A 165 -5.37 35.12 -13.37
CA PRO A 165 -4.32 35.10 -14.41
C PRO A 165 -3.00 35.75 -13.96
N ALA A 166 -3.03 36.59 -12.94
CA ALA A 166 -1.84 37.28 -12.41
C ALA A 166 -0.94 36.37 -11.58
N ARG A 167 -1.38 35.17 -11.20
CA ARG A 167 -0.60 34.24 -10.38
C ARG A 167 0.60 33.69 -11.12
N ASP A 168 1.70 33.55 -10.42
CA ASP A 168 2.95 32.99 -10.95
C ASP A 168 2.76 31.60 -11.57
N SER A 169 1.93 30.75 -10.98
CA SER A 169 1.65 29.41 -11.50
C SER A 169 1.01 29.41 -12.89
N VAL A 170 0.22 30.43 -13.22
CA VAL A 170 -0.38 30.58 -14.57
C VAL A 170 0.69 31.03 -15.56
N LYS A 171 1.53 31.98 -15.19
CA LYS A 171 2.65 32.47 -16.01
C LYS A 171 3.67 31.38 -16.27
N ILE A 172 4.00 30.58 -15.25
CA ILE A 172 4.92 29.45 -15.36
C ILE A 172 4.37 28.40 -16.34
N ARG A 173 3.12 27.98 -16.20
CA ARG A 173 2.49 27.02 -17.12
C ARG A 173 2.44 27.52 -18.55
N ARG A 174 2.02 28.77 -18.75
CA ARG A 174 1.99 29.37 -20.09
C ARG A 174 3.39 29.39 -20.71
N LYS A 175 4.40 29.77 -19.93
CA LYS A 175 5.79 29.80 -20.41
C LYS A 175 6.32 28.41 -20.72
N ALA A 176 6.08 27.42 -19.86
CA ALA A 176 6.46 26.04 -20.07
C ALA A 176 5.81 25.48 -21.37
N SER A 177 4.50 25.74 -21.57
CA SER A 177 3.79 25.33 -22.78
C SER A 177 4.38 25.97 -24.05
N LEU A 178 4.67 27.27 -24.03
CA LEU A 178 5.31 27.97 -25.15
C LEU A 178 6.69 27.42 -25.51
N LEU A 179 7.41 26.88 -24.53
CA LEU A 179 8.73 26.28 -24.69
C LEU A 179 8.69 24.76 -24.96
N GLY A 180 7.49 24.17 -25.06
CA GLY A 180 7.31 22.72 -25.23
C GLY A 180 7.82 21.89 -24.03
N ILE A 181 7.86 22.50 -22.82
CA ILE A 181 8.28 21.83 -21.59
C ILE A 181 7.03 21.22 -20.91
N PRO A 182 6.99 19.89 -20.69
CA PRO A 182 5.89 19.25 -19.97
C PRO A 182 5.68 19.87 -18.59
N CYS A 183 4.45 20.32 -18.31
CA CYS A 183 4.09 20.95 -17.05
C CYS A 183 3.00 20.13 -16.35
N LEU A 184 3.39 19.48 -15.25
CA LEU A 184 2.54 18.60 -14.45
C LEU A 184 1.88 19.39 -13.32
N THR A 185 0.57 19.33 -13.26
CA THR A 185 -0.24 20.15 -12.32
C THR A 185 -0.80 19.36 -11.16
N ALA A 186 -0.58 18.02 -11.13
CA ALA A 186 -0.98 17.11 -10.07
C ALA A 186 0.20 16.21 -9.68
N LEU A 187 0.30 15.87 -8.39
CA LEU A 187 1.39 15.03 -7.88
C LEU A 187 1.27 13.59 -8.38
N ASP A 188 0.07 13.03 -8.50
CA ASP A 188 -0.15 11.68 -9.04
C ASP A 188 0.42 11.56 -10.46
N THR A 189 0.17 12.56 -11.31
CA THR A 189 0.70 12.60 -12.67
C THR A 189 2.23 12.77 -12.68
N ALA A 190 2.78 13.56 -11.75
CA ALA A 190 4.22 13.74 -11.61
C ALA A 190 4.89 12.45 -11.13
N ASN A 191 4.25 11.72 -10.21
CA ASN A 191 4.71 10.43 -9.74
C ASN A 191 4.69 9.38 -10.86
N ALA A 192 3.59 9.26 -11.57
CA ALA A 192 3.45 8.33 -12.70
C ALA A 192 4.47 8.62 -13.82
N LEU A 193 4.74 9.91 -14.12
CA LEU A 193 5.80 10.28 -15.04
C LEU A 193 7.19 9.84 -14.54
N ALA A 194 7.49 10.08 -13.25
CA ALA A 194 8.76 9.66 -12.66
C ALA A 194 8.95 8.13 -12.77
N ASP A 195 7.92 7.35 -12.46
CA ASP A 195 7.94 5.89 -12.58
C ASP A 195 8.12 5.44 -14.03
N SER A 196 7.43 6.09 -14.97
CA SER A 196 7.60 5.83 -16.40
C SER A 196 9.03 6.15 -16.89
N LEU A 197 9.64 7.25 -16.40
CA LEU A 197 11.03 7.60 -16.75
C LEU A 197 12.06 6.64 -16.12
N MET A 198 11.79 6.14 -14.91
CA MET A 198 12.62 5.13 -14.23
C MET A 198 12.49 3.75 -14.88
N SER A 199 11.42 3.51 -15.60
CA SER A 199 11.18 2.23 -16.27
C SER A 199 12.23 1.92 -17.33
N ARG A 200 12.31 0.65 -17.71
CA ARG A 200 13.21 0.16 -18.77
C ARG A 200 12.76 0.52 -20.19
N TYR A 201 11.58 1.09 -20.36
CA TYR A 201 10.98 1.31 -21.66
C TYR A 201 11.69 2.42 -22.47
N THR A 202 11.93 2.11 -23.73
CA THR A 202 12.48 2.99 -24.75
C THR A 202 11.69 2.77 -26.05
N PRO A 203 11.80 3.65 -27.06
CA PRO A 203 11.13 3.42 -28.34
C PRO A 203 11.50 2.10 -28.99
N GLU A 204 12.73 1.62 -28.75
CA GLU A 204 13.29 0.42 -29.37
C GLU A 204 12.82 -0.88 -28.70
N ASN A 205 12.41 -0.84 -27.44
CA ASN A 205 12.02 -2.03 -26.67
C ASN A 205 10.54 -2.09 -26.30
N THR A 206 9.73 -1.16 -26.81
CA THR A 206 8.28 -1.20 -26.64
C THR A 206 7.64 -2.05 -27.74
N GLU A 207 6.72 -2.92 -27.36
CA GLU A 207 5.98 -3.78 -28.32
C GLU A 207 4.84 -2.98 -28.99
N ILE A 208 4.67 -3.16 -30.30
CA ILE A 208 3.49 -2.64 -31.02
C ILE A 208 2.35 -3.64 -30.82
N ILE A 209 1.25 -3.17 -30.28
CA ILE A 209 0.05 -3.97 -30.01
C ILE A 209 -0.98 -3.72 -31.11
N ASP A 210 -1.40 -4.79 -31.81
CA ASP A 210 -2.50 -4.72 -32.77
C ASP A 210 -3.83 -4.73 -32.03
N ILE A 211 -4.50 -3.57 -31.98
CA ILE A 211 -5.78 -3.39 -31.29
C ILE A 211 -6.94 -4.14 -31.92
N ASN A 212 -6.84 -4.56 -33.20
CA ASN A 212 -7.85 -5.35 -33.88
C ASN A 212 -7.70 -6.84 -33.60
N ASN A 213 -6.52 -7.27 -33.22
CA ASN A 213 -6.17 -8.66 -32.91
C ASN A 213 -5.52 -8.74 -31.52
N LEU A 214 -6.18 -8.19 -30.51
CA LEU A 214 -5.71 -8.28 -29.13
C LEU A 214 -5.68 -9.77 -28.75
N LYS A 215 -4.47 -10.31 -28.58
CA LYS A 215 -4.31 -11.67 -28.08
C LYS A 215 -4.84 -11.72 -26.66
N GLU A 216 -5.67 -12.71 -26.38
CA GLU A 216 -5.92 -13.06 -24.98
C GLU A 216 -4.59 -13.57 -24.41
N HIS A 217 -3.87 -12.73 -23.69
CA HIS A 217 -2.72 -13.19 -22.93
C HIS A 217 -3.24 -13.95 -21.71
N LYS A 218 -3.36 -15.24 -21.86
CA LYS A 218 -3.49 -16.14 -20.76
C LYS A 218 -2.10 -16.28 -20.11
N GLN A 219 -1.94 -15.68 -18.97
CA GLN A 219 -0.72 -15.86 -18.20
C GLN A 219 -0.92 -16.99 -17.20
N GLU A 220 -0.08 -18.01 -17.27
CA GLU A 220 0.03 -18.98 -16.19
C GLU A 220 0.77 -18.36 -15.02
N LEU A 221 0.07 -18.18 -13.90
CA LEU A 221 0.62 -17.69 -12.66
C LEU A 221 0.78 -18.83 -11.66
N ARG A 222 2.02 -19.06 -11.21
CA ARG A 222 2.33 -20.06 -10.17
C ARG A 222 2.16 -19.45 -8.79
N PHE A 223 1.47 -20.15 -7.93
CA PHE A 223 1.23 -19.70 -6.56
C PHE A 223 1.40 -20.83 -5.55
N THR A 224 1.59 -20.46 -4.31
CA THR A 224 1.52 -21.36 -3.16
C THR A 224 0.41 -20.88 -2.23
N LYS A 225 -0.51 -21.77 -1.89
CA LYS A 225 -1.51 -21.52 -0.86
C LYS A 225 -0.91 -21.85 0.51
N MET A 226 -0.91 -20.88 1.43
CA MET A 226 -0.42 -21.09 2.80
C MET A 226 -1.41 -20.53 3.81
N SER A 227 -1.40 -21.08 5.01
CA SER A 227 -2.24 -20.66 6.12
C SER A 227 -1.46 -20.54 7.42
N ALA A 228 -1.84 -19.58 8.25
CA ALA A 228 -1.37 -19.43 9.61
C ALA A 228 -2.53 -18.98 10.50
N CYS A 229 -2.89 -19.79 11.50
CA CYS A 229 -4.06 -19.57 12.36
C CYS A 229 -5.36 -19.35 11.59
N SER A 230 -5.62 -20.20 10.58
CA SER A 230 -6.78 -20.14 9.69
C SER A 230 -6.93 -18.89 8.84
N ASN A 231 -5.90 -18.03 8.82
CA ASN A 231 -5.81 -16.90 7.91
C ASN A 231 -5.02 -17.37 6.69
N ASP A 232 -5.69 -17.49 5.54
CA ASP A 232 -5.18 -18.19 4.35
C ASP A 232 -4.99 -17.22 3.18
N TYR A 233 -3.74 -17.08 2.74
CA TYR A 233 -3.34 -16.23 1.61
C TYR A 233 -2.82 -17.03 0.43
N ILE A 234 -2.84 -16.39 -0.73
CA ILE A 234 -2.24 -16.85 -1.97
C ILE A 234 -0.88 -16.17 -2.10
N TYR A 235 0.20 -16.93 -2.08
CA TYR A 235 1.57 -16.41 -2.14
C TYR A 235 2.12 -16.54 -3.54
N ILE A 236 2.63 -15.44 -4.09
CA ILE A 236 3.22 -15.38 -5.42
C ILE A 236 4.69 -15.00 -5.27
N ASN A 237 5.55 -15.87 -5.79
CA ASN A 237 7.00 -15.67 -5.76
C ASN A 237 7.44 -14.79 -6.94
N CYS A 238 7.79 -13.54 -6.65
CA CYS A 238 8.29 -12.58 -7.64
C CYS A 238 9.81 -12.69 -7.91
N PHE A 239 10.53 -13.59 -7.22
CA PHE A 239 11.90 -13.96 -7.59
C PHE A 239 11.92 -14.89 -8.82
N ASP A 240 10.83 -15.61 -9.07
CA ASP A 240 10.70 -16.46 -10.25
C ASP A 240 10.33 -15.61 -11.46
N GLN A 241 11.24 -15.49 -12.42
CA GLN A 241 11.01 -14.75 -13.68
C GLN A 241 9.82 -15.29 -14.49
N LYS A 242 9.40 -16.55 -14.26
CA LYS A 242 8.21 -17.14 -14.88
C LYS A 242 6.91 -16.51 -14.35
N ASN A 243 6.94 -15.93 -13.15
CA ASN A 243 5.86 -15.15 -12.58
C ASN A 243 5.98 -13.66 -12.94
N ASN A 244 6.21 -13.36 -14.21
CA ASN A 244 6.18 -11.97 -14.67
C ASN A 244 4.73 -11.46 -14.56
N ILE A 245 4.41 -10.81 -13.43
CA ILE A 245 3.06 -10.32 -13.13
C ILE A 245 2.75 -9.15 -14.06
N VAL A 246 1.87 -9.39 -15.02
CA VAL A 246 1.39 -8.38 -15.99
C VAL A 246 0.17 -7.65 -15.44
N ALA A 247 -0.70 -8.33 -14.72
CA ALA A 247 -1.88 -7.73 -14.09
C ALA A 247 -1.51 -6.92 -12.84
N SER A 248 -2.31 -5.90 -12.50
CA SER A 248 -2.09 -5.16 -11.26
C SER A 248 -2.29 -6.09 -10.05
N PRO A 249 -1.47 -5.95 -8.99
CA PRO A 249 -1.61 -6.75 -7.78
C PRO A 249 -2.98 -6.62 -7.12
N GLU A 250 -3.59 -5.44 -7.19
CA GLU A 250 -4.93 -5.15 -6.70
C GLU A 250 -5.97 -6.02 -7.40
N PHE A 251 -5.91 -6.07 -8.75
CA PHE A 251 -6.78 -6.92 -9.55
C PHE A 251 -6.54 -8.40 -9.26
N LEU A 252 -5.28 -8.83 -9.20
CA LEU A 252 -4.94 -10.21 -8.86
C LEU A 252 -5.52 -10.62 -7.51
N SER A 253 -5.49 -9.72 -6.52
CA SER A 253 -6.04 -10.02 -5.21
C SER A 253 -7.55 -10.21 -5.27
N ILE A 254 -8.28 -9.30 -5.91
CA ILE A 254 -9.75 -9.43 -6.06
C ILE A 254 -10.10 -10.72 -6.80
N PHE A 255 -9.42 -11.00 -7.92
CA PHE A 255 -9.73 -12.16 -8.76
C PHE A 255 -9.36 -13.49 -8.10
N LEU A 256 -8.12 -13.61 -7.61
CA LEU A 256 -7.63 -14.87 -7.04
C LEU A 256 -8.24 -15.20 -5.68
N SER A 257 -8.59 -14.19 -4.89
CA SER A 257 -9.11 -14.40 -3.54
C SER A 257 -10.59 -14.82 -3.52
N ASP A 258 -11.32 -14.65 -4.63
CA ASP A 258 -12.70 -15.14 -4.73
C ASP A 258 -12.75 -16.66 -4.49
N ARG A 259 -13.55 -17.07 -3.48
CA ARG A 259 -13.63 -18.48 -3.06
C ARG A 259 -14.48 -19.35 -3.98
N HIS A 260 -15.21 -18.75 -4.92
CA HIS A 260 -16.08 -19.45 -5.87
C HIS A 260 -15.51 -19.47 -7.29
N ASN A 261 -14.88 -18.37 -7.71
CA ASN A 261 -14.43 -18.19 -9.10
C ASN A 261 -12.90 -18.08 -9.22
N GLY A 262 -12.18 -17.94 -8.10
CA GLY A 262 -10.72 -17.86 -8.02
C GLY A 262 -10.07 -19.05 -7.34
N VAL A 263 -8.91 -18.85 -6.77
CA VAL A 263 -8.21 -19.80 -5.90
C VAL A 263 -8.84 -19.85 -4.50
N GLY A 264 -9.40 -18.73 -4.07
CA GLY A 264 -10.01 -18.51 -2.76
C GLY A 264 -8.98 -18.25 -1.66
N GLY A 265 -9.17 -17.17 -0.90
CA GLY A 265 -8.29 -16.81 0.21
C GLY A 265 -8.67 -15.47 0.83
N ASP A 266 -7.92 -15.05 1.85
CA ASP A 266 -8.12 -13.77 2.53
C ASP A 266 -7.41 -12.61 1.79
N GLY A 267 -6.67 -12.94 0.73
CA GLY A 267 -5.93 -11.99 -0.09
C GLY A 267 -4.76 -12.64 -0.81
N VAL A 268 -3.92 -11.78 -1.40
CA VAL A 268 -2.69 -12.16 -2.11
C VAL A 268 -1.49 -11.54 -1.41
N ILE A 269 -0.42 -12.31 -1.26
CA ILE A 269 0.88 -11.84 -0.79
C ILE A 269 1.92 -12.05 -1.87
N LEU A 270 2.54 -10.96 -2.32
CA LEU A 270 3.69 -10.99 -3.21
C LEU A 270 4.97 -11.07 -2.38
N ILE A 271 5.83 -12.04 -2.70
CA ILE A 271 7.17 -12.19 -2.12
C ILE A 271 8.16 -11.64 -3.14
N CYS A 272 8.58 -10.39 -2.94
CA CYS A 272 9.39 -9.64 -3.88
C CYS A 272 10.86 -9.53 -3.44
N PRO A 273 11.81 -9.32 -4.37
CA PRO A 273 13.15 -8.88 -4.01
C PRO A 273 13.14 -7.58 -3.19
N SER A 274 14.12 -7.40 -2.32
CA SER A 274 14.30 -6.18 -1.52
C SER A 274 15.76 -5.71 -1.60
N ASP A 275 15.97 -4.39 -1.59
CA ASP A 275 17.30 -3.78 -1.54
C ASP A 275 17.84 -3.67 -0.09
N VAL A 276 16.98 -3.88 0.92
CA VAL A 276 17.28 -3.61 2.34
C VAL A 276 17.07 -4.80 3.27
N ALA A 277 16.50 -5.90 2.77
CA ALA A 277 16.16 -7.09 3.53
C ALA A 277 16.30 -8.37 2.67
N ASP A 278 16.08 -9.54 3.26
CA ASP A 278 16.11 -10.83 2.52
C ASP A 278 15.00 -10.93 1.48
N ALA A 279 13.84 -10.28 1.72
CA ALA A 279 12.74 -10.14 0.79
C ALA A 279 11.81 -9.01 1.21
N GLN A 280 10.96 -8.55 0.28
CA GLN A 280 9.85 -7.65 0.56
C GLN A 280 8.53 -8.42 0.51
N MET A 281 7.70 -8.20 1.52
CA MET A 281 6.31 -8.68 1.57
C MET A 281 5.37 -7.55 1.16
N ARG A 282 4.63 -7.74 0.07
CA ARG A 282 3.50 -6.87 -0.31
C ARG A 282 2.21 -7.65 -0.16
N MET A 283 1.29 -7.13 0.61
CA MET A 283 0.05 -7.81 0.97
C MET A 283 -1.16 -7.05 0.43
N PHE A 284 -2.05 -7.75 -0.24
CA PHE A 284 -3.29 -7.20 -0.80
C PHE A 284 -4.49 -7.94 -0.22
N ASN A 285 -5.45 -7.19 0.29
CA ASN A 285 -6.69 -7.72 0.85
C ASN A 285 -7.66 -8.18 -0.25
N LEU A 286 -8.76 -8.84 0.13
CA LEU A 286 -9.84 -9.27 -0.76
C LEU A 286 -10.39 -8.15 -1.67
N ASP A 287 -10.42 -6.92 -1.19
CA ASP A 287 -10.91 -5.75 -1.92
C ASP A 287 -9.85 -5.10 -2.83
N GLY A 288 -8.65 -5.68 -2.90
CA GLY A 288 -7.52 -5.17 -3.65
C GLY A 288 -6.71 -4.09 -2.91
N SER A 289 -7.13 -3.63 -1.75
CA SER A 289 -6.35 -2.65 -0.98
C SER A 289 -5.03 -3.23 -0.47
N GLU A 290 -3.95 -2.47 -0.58
CA GLU A 290 -2.64 -2.90 -0.08
C GLU A 290 -2.50 -2.61 1.42
N GLY A 291 -2.37 -3.67 2.23
CA GLY A 291 -2.21 -3.60 3.67
C GLY A 291 -0.78 -3.29 4.10
N MET A 292 -0.63 -2.77 5.32
CA MET A 292 0.68 -2.41 5.88
C MET A 292 1.54 -3.65 6.23
N MET A 293 0.96 -4.63 6.91
CA MET A 293 1.59 -5.89 7.33
C MET A 293 0.54 -6.82 7.94
N CYS A 294 0.74 -8.13 7.77
CA CYS A 294 -0.05 -9.18 8.44
C CYS A 294 0.88 -10.11 9.23
N GLY A 295 0.71 -10.18 10.54
CA GLY A 295 1.52 -11.03 11.41
C GLY A 295 1.41 -12.54 11.08
N ASN A 296 0.24 -12.98 10.59
CA ASN A 296 0.03 -14.35 10.11
C ASN A 296 0.75 -14.56 8.76
N GLY A 297 0.56 -13.61 7.83
CA GLY A 297 1.14 -13.67 6.50
C GLY A 297 2.67 -13.68 6.51
N ILE A 298 3.32 -12.83 7.33
CA ILE A 298 4.77 -12.74 7.37
C ILE A 298 5.43 -14.02 7.86
N ARG A 299 4.77 -14.81 8.76
CA ARG A 299 5.27 -16.13 9.18
C ARG A 299 5.31 -17.10 8.01
N CYS A 300 4.30 -17.05 7.15
CA CYS A 300 4.27 -17.85 5.93
C CYS A 300 5.35 -17.40 4.94
N VAL A 301 5.59 -16.10 4.79
CA VAL A 301 6.69 -15.56 3.95
C VAL A 301 8.04 -16.07 4.44
N ALA A 302 8.34 -15.95 5.74
CA ALA A 302 9.60 -16.45 6.31
C ALA A 302 9.80 -17.96 6.09
N LYS A 303 8.73 -18.74 6.29
CA LYS A 303 8.76 -20.18 6.00
C LYS A 303 8.96 -20.44 4.51
N TYR A 304 8.28 -19.72 3.63
CA TYR A 304 8.38 -19.86 2.18
C TYR A 304 9.81 -19.60 1.70
N LEU A 305 10.41 -18.49 2.13
CA LEU A 305 11.78 -18.11 1.78
C LEU A 305 12.79 -19.20 2.17
N PHE A 306 12.69 -19.69 3.39
CA PHE A 306 13.62 -20.69 3.93
C PHE A 306 13.44 -22.05 3.25
N ASP A 307 12.21 -22.59 3.21
CA ASP A 307 11.91 -23.93 2.71
C ASP A 307 12.16 -24.06 1.20
N ASN A 308 12.02 -22.96 0.43
CA ASN A 308 12.30 -22.94 -1.00
C ASN A 308 13.74 -22.49 -1.35
N ASN A 309 14.63 -22.35 -0.37
CA ASN A 309 16.03 -21.94 -0.55
C ASN A 309 16.20 -20.56 -1.25
N ILE A 310 15.24 -19.66 -1.11
CA ILE A 310 15.33 -18.29 -1.65
C ILE A 310 16.23 -17.46 -0.74
N ALA A 311 16.00 -17.54 0.58
CA ALA A 311 16.87 -16.94 1.59
C ALA A 311 16.97 -17.88 2.81
N ARG A 312 18.21 -18.05 3.32
CA ARG A 312 18.48 -18.87 4.50
C ARG A 312 18.59 -18.05 5.78
N GLY A 313 18.82 -16.73 5.65
CA GLY A 313 19.05 -15.86 6.78
C GLY A 313 20.34 -16.16 7.56
N GLU A 314 20.54 -15.46 8.68
CA GLU A 314 21.68 -15.65 9.57
C GLU A 314 21.42 -16.79 10.56
N LYS A 315 22.37 -17.71 10.71
CA LYS A 315 22.27 -18.81 11.67
C LYS A 315 22.59 -18.31 13.08
N VAL A 316 21.60 -18.33 13.97
CA VAL A 316 21.74 -17.86 15.36
C VAL A 316 21.75 -18.99 16.40
N GLY A 317 21.65 -20.24 15.97
CA GLY A 317 21.70 -21.41 16.84
C GLY A 317 21.43 -22.71 16.09
N GLU A 318 21.40 -23.82 16.79
CA GLU A 318 21.06 -25.11 16.20
C GLU A 318 19.61 -25.10 15.71
N GLY A 319 19.42 -25.29 14.39
CA GLY A 319 18.09 -25.22 13.74
C GLY A 319 17.38 -23.88 13.85
N ARG A 320 18.09 -22.77 14.13
CA ARG A 320 17.54 -21.44 14.25
C ARG A 320 18.23 -20.47 13.32
N TYR A 321 17.42 -19.71 12.56
CA TYR A 321 17.91 -18.72 11.60
C TYR A 321 17.06 -17.45 11.68
N VAL A 322 17.67 -16.30 11.44
CA VAL A 322 17.02 -15.00 11.42
C VAL A 322 16.92 -14.52 9.98
N LEU A 323 15.72 -14.17 9.56
CA LEU A 323 15.39 -13.56 8.30
C LEU A 323 14.85 -12.15 8.54
N HIS A 324 15.20 -11.23 7.68
CA HIS A 324 14.65 -9.87 7.66
C HIS A 324 13.68 -9.71 6.50
N ILE A 325 12.47 -9.25 6.76
CA ILE A 325 11.43 -9.07 5.74
C ILE A 325 10.99 -7.61 5.74
N ASP A 326 11.17 -6.95 4.61
CA ASP A 326 10.71 -5.59 4.39
C ASP A 326 9.18 -5.56 4.21
N THR A 327 8.52 -4.63 4.89
CA THR A 327 7.07 -4.42 4.83
C THR A 327 6.76 -2.94 4.82
N LYS A 328 5.55 -2.54 4.46
CA LYS A 328 5.11 -1.14 4.58
C LYS A 328 5.19 -0.58 6.02
N SER A 329 5.23 -1.45 7.04
CA SER A 329 5.44 -1.07 8.45
C SER A 329 6.90 -1.19 8.91
N GLY A 330 7.85 -1.21 7.95
CA GLY A 330 9.28 -1.35 8.18
C GLY A 330 9.76 -2.80 8.14
N VAL A 331 11.08 -2.97 8.26
CA VAL A 331 11.73 -4.28 8.26
C VAL A 331 11.39 -5.03 9.56
N LYS A 332 10.97 -6.29 9.41
CA LYS A 332 10.63 -7.18 10.52
C LYS A 332 11.62 -8.33 10.62
N GLU A 333 12.10 -8.57 11.84
CA GLU A 333 12.93 -9.73 12.18
C GLU A 333 12.05 -10.97 12.39
N CYS A 334 12.36 -12.04 11.67
CA CYS A 334 11.65 -13.31 11.73
C CYS A 334 12.65 -14.43 12.08
N THR A 335 12.57 -14.98 13.29
CA THR A 335 13.36 -16.15 13.67
C THR A 335 12.63 -17.43 13.27
N VAL A 336 13.18 -18.20 12.35
CA VAL A 336 12.65 -19.51 11.96
C VAL A 336 13.31 -20.62 12.79
N VAL A 337 12.50 -21.59 13.19
CA VAL A 337 12.96 -22.80 13.88
C VAL A 337 12.71 -24.00 12.97
N THR A 338 13.75 -24.76 12.66
CA THR A 338 13.67 -25.88 11.72
C THR A 338 13.59 -27.24 12.45
N LYS A 339 12.88 -28.16 11.82
CA LYS A 339 12.85 -29.59 12.19
C LYS A 339 12.93 -30.41 10.90
N ASN A 340 13.85 -31.32 10.80
CA ASN A 340 14.08 -32.14 9.60
C ASN A 340 14.35 -31.27 8.34
N GLY A 341 15.05 -30.13 8.48
CA GLY A 341 15.41 -29.26 7.38
C GLY A 341 14.32 -28.28 6.92
N LEU A 342 13.09 -28.36 7.45
CA LEU A 342 11.98 -27.49 7.14
C LEU A 342 11.57 -26.64 8.34
N VAL A 343 11.01 -25.47 8.09
CA VAL A 343 10.54 -24.55 9.13
C VAL A 343 9.31 -25.14 9.83
N SER A 344 9.42 -25.30 11.15
CA SER A 344 8.34 -25.81 12.02
C SER A 344 7.59 -24.70 12.77
N LYS A 345 8.28 -23.60 13.10
CA LYS A 345 7.72 -22.42 13.80
C LYS A 345 8.44 -21.16 13.34
N VAL A 346 7.75 -20.04 13.40
CA VAL A 346 8.30 -18.72 13.13
C VAL A 346 7.97 -17.79 14.29
N THR A 347 8.98 -17.10 14.80
CA THR A 347 8.84 -16.00 15.77
C THR A 347 9.06 -14.69 15.05
N VAL A 348 8.12 -13.78 15.16
CA VAL A 348 8.18 -12.43 14.58
C VAL A 348 8.38 -11.42 15.68
N ASP A 349 9.34 -10.51 15.52
CA ASP A 349 9.44 -9.32 16.36
C ASP A 349 8.39 -8.30 15.91
N MET A 350 7.37 -8.14 16.75
CA MET A 350 6.26 -7.22 16.50
C MET A 350 6.59 -5.77 16.91
N GLY A 351 7.79 -5.55 17.48
CA GLY A 351 8.23 -4.28 18.00
C GLY A 351 7.73 -4.01 19.42
N LYS A 352 7.89 -2.77 19.84
CA LYS A 352 7.52 -2.31 21.17
C LYS A 352 6.01 -1.98 21.23
N ALA A 353 5.35 -2.37 22.30
CA ALA A 353 3.99 -1.94 22.58
C ALA A 353 3.96 -0.47 22.99
N GLU A 354 3.14 0.33 22.33
CA GLU A 354 2.89 1.72 22.74
C GLU A 354 1.75 1.77 23.74
N LEU A 355 1.97 2.45 24.87
CA LEU A 355 1.02 2.50 26.00
C LEU A 355 0.45 3.91 26.25
N SER A 356 1.00 4.94 25.59
CA SER A 356 0.54 6.32 25.74
C SER A 356 -0.84 6.49 25.10
N PRO A 357 -1.86 7.00 25.84
CA PRO A 357 -3.21 7.19 25.31
C PRO A 357 -3.26 8.02 24.02
N GLU A 358 -2.44 9.05 23.91
CA GLU A 358 -2.38 9.93 22.74
C GLU A 358 -1.93 9.18 21.46
N LYS A 359 -1.01 8.22 21.62
CA LYS A 359 -0.47 7.44 20.51
C LYS A 359 -1.27 6.17 20.19
N ILE A 360 -2.20 5.78 21.07
CA ILE A 360 -3.10 4.63 20.83
C ILE A 360 -4.25 4.96 19.87
N PRO A 361 -4.71 6.07 19.53
CA PRO A 361 -5.37 7.22 20.14
C PRO A 361 -6.65 6.87 20.92
N VAL A 362 -6.66 7.16 22.19
CA VAL A 362 -7.83 6.97 23.08
C VAL A 362 -8.04 8.21 23.95
N ARG A 363 -9.30 8.65 24.09
CA ARG A 363 -9.68 9.85 24.84
C ARG A 363 -9.84 9.54 26.33
N LEU A 364 -8.76 9.12 26.97
CA LEU A 364 -8.68 8.90 28.41
C LEU A 364 -7.40 9.57 28.94
N GLU A 365 -7.51 10.19 30.12
CA GLU A 365 -6.40 10.86 30.79
C GLU A 365 -5.50 9.87 31.52
N GLY A 366 -4.21 10.21 31.62
CA GLY A 366 -3.17 9.49 32.34
C GLY A 366 -2.05 8.99 31.44
N ASP A 367 -1.00 8.42 32.03
CA ASP A 367 0.16 7.92 31.29
C ASP A 367 -0.14 6.62 30.55
N LYS A 368 -1.09 5.83 31.03
CA LYS A 368 -1.49 4.53 30.48
C LYS A 368 -2.97 4.27 30.76
N VAL A 369 -3.61 3.53 29.88
CA VAL A 369 -4.96 3.01 30.08
C VAL A 369 -4.87 1.56 30.54
N VAL A 370 -4.86 1.35 31.85
CA VAL A 370 -4.82 0.01 32.47
C VAL A 370 -5.97 -0.10 33.46
N ASP A 371 -6.80 -1.12 33.27
CA ASP A 371 -7.96 -1.44 34.13
C ASP A 371 -8.89 -0.24 34.41
N LYS A 372 -9.12 0.60 33.38
CA LYS A 372 -9.96 1.79 33.50
C LYS A 372 -11.42 1.45 33.26
N PRO A 373 -12.35 1.87 34.16
CA PRO A 373 -13.77 1.69 33.91
C PRO A 373 -14.26 2.67 32.84
N ILE A 374 -15.04 2.16 31.91
CA ILE A 374 -15.72 2.93 30.84
C ILE A 374 -17.16 2.47 30.70
N SER A 375 -18.01 3.32 30.13
CA SER A 375 -19.40 2.96 29.82
C SER A 375 -19.55 2.83 28.32
N ILE A 376 -19.88 1.63 27.82
CA ILE A 376 -20.15 1.33 26.43
C ILE A 376 -21.53 0.70 26.31
N GLY A 377 -22.40 1.27 25.47
CA GLY A 377 -23.77 0.74 25.28
C GLY A 377 -24.59 0.62 26.55
N GLY A 378 -24.34 1.49 27.56
CA GLY A 378 -25.04 1.49 28.87
C GLY A 378 -24.48 0.49 29.88
N ASN A 379 -23.45 -0.30 29.52
CA ASN A 379 -22.78 -1.22 30.44
C ASN A 379 -21.39 -0.70 30.82
N VAL A 380 -20.94 -1.02 32.03
CA VAL A 380 -19.60 -0.67 32.49
C VAL A 380 -18.62 -1.80 32.20
N TYR A 381 -17.53 -1.49 31.49
CA TYR A 381 -16.43 -2.39 31.19
C TYR A 381 -15.14 -1.84 31.78
N ARG A 382 -14.22 -2.72 32.13
CA ARG A 382 -12.85 -2.34 32.51
C ARG A 382 -11.93 -2.65 31.37
N ILE A 383 -11.21 -1.63 30.89
CA ILE A 383 -10.39 -1.74 29.67
C ILE A 383 -8.92 -1.51 29.94
N THR A 384 -8.11 -2.15 29.12
CA THR A 384 -6.68 -1.85 28.99
C THR A 384 -6.37 -1.62 27.50
N CYS A 385 -5.71 -0.51 27.19
CA CYS A 385 -5.40 -0.16 25.81
C CYS A 385 -3.91 -0.15 25.55
N CYS A 386 -3.52 -0.59 24.35
CA CYS A 386 -2.18 -0.43 23.81
C CYS A 386 -2.23 -0.33 22.26
N SER A 387 -1.14 0.11 21.64
CA SER A 387 -0.98 0.03 20.20
C SER A 387 0.15 -0.94 19.86
N MET A 388 -0.10 -1.79 18.88
CA MET A 388 0.89 -2.67 18.21
C MET A 388 1.16 -2.21 16.77
N GLY A 389 1.14 -0.88 16.56
CA GLY A 389 1.10 -0.25 15.25
C GLY A 389 -0.32 0.08 14.77
N ASN A 390 -1.32 -0.46 15.48
CA ASN A 390 -2.75 -0.16 15.35
C ASN A 390 -3.40 -0.18 16.75
N PRO A 391 -4.50 0.57 16.99
CA PRO A 391 -5.12 0.69 18.30
C PRO A 391 -5.84 -0.60 18.74
N HIS A 392 -5.60 -1.00 19.98
CA HIS A 392 -6.25 -2.15 20.61
C HIS A 392 -6.83 -1.78 21.99
N CYS A 393 -8.05 -2.23 22.23
CA CYS A 393 -8.74 -2.22 23.51
C CYS A 393 -8.94 -3.66 23.99
N THR A 394 -8.48 -4.00 25.16
CA THR A 394 -8.64 -5.34 25.76
C THR A 394 -9.62 -5.28 26.94
N VAL A 395 -10.59 -6.19 26.93
CA VAL A 395 -11.59 -6.39 27.98
C VAL A 395 -11.44 -7.80 28.54
N PHE A 396 -11.20 -7.93 29.85
CA PHE A 396 -11.16 -9.24 30.51
C PHE A 396 -12.57 -9.68 30.88
N VAL A 397 -12.90 -10.93 30.55
CA VAL A 397 -14.22 -11.52 30.73
C VAL A 397 -14.13 -12.92 31.36
N PRO A 398 -15.15 -13.37 32.11
CA PRO A 398 -15.14 -14.72 32.69
C PRO A 398 -15.18 -15.86 31.67
N SER A 399 -15.78 -15.63 30.49
CA SER A 399 -15.78 -16.57 29.38
C SER A 399 -16.01 -15.84 28.06
N VAL A 400 -15.18 -16.13 27.07
CA VAL A 400 -15.30 -15.54 25.73
C VAL A 400 -16.34 -16.26 24.87
N ASP A 401 -16.66 -17.55 25.16
CA ASP A 401 -17.55 -18.36 24.34
C ASP A 401 -19.01 -17.90 24.36
N LYS A 402 -19.41 -17.20 25.42
CA LYS A 402 -20.77 -16.72 25.63
C LYS A 402 -21.05 -15.34 25.06
N LEU A 403 -20.04 -14.69 24.45
CA LEU A 403 -20.16 -13.33 23.97
C LEU A 403 -20.75 -13.30 22.55
N ASP A 404 -21.66 -12.39 22.33
CA ASP A 404 -22.10 -11.99 21.00
C ASP A 404 -21.20 -10.81 20.53
N LEU A 405 -20.18 -11.11 19.71
CA LEU A 405 -19.25 -10.09 19.23
C LEU A 405 -19.86 -9.26 18.10
N GLU A 406 -20.83 -9.77 17.36
CA GLU A 406 -21.53 -9.02 16.33
C GLU A 406 -22.34 -7.85 16.94
N ASP A 407 -22.86 -8.04 18.18
CA ASP A 407 -23.53 -6.99 18.94
C ASP A 407 -22.53 -6.09 19.69
N LEU A 408 -21.50 -6.68 20.33
CA LEU A 408 -20.57 -5.93 21.19
C LEU A 408 -19.47 -5.19 20.43
N GLY A 409 -18.91 -5.83 19.40
CA GLY A 409 -17.77 -5.30 18.65
C GLY A 409 -18.02 -3.90 18.09
N PRO A 410 -19.12 -3.67 17.34
CA PRO A 410 -19.43 -2.34 16.81
C PRO A 410 -19.60 -1.27 17.90
N LYS A 411 -20.13 -1.62 19.07
CA LYS A 411 -20.31 -0.66 20.19
C LYS A 411 -18.97 -0.14 20.69
N PHE A 412 -17.92 -0.97 20.70
CA PHE A 412 -16.56 -0.53 21.03
C PHE A 412 -15.88 0.16 19.85
N GLU A 413 -15.94 -0.41 18.65
CA GLU A 413 -15.26 0.10 17.47
C GLU A 413 -15.65 1.54 17.15
N TYR A 414 -16.95 1.87 17.26
CA TYR A 414 -17.50 3.18 16.90
C TYR A 414 -17.72 4.11 18.10
N ASP A 415 -17.27 3.74 19.31
CA ASP A 415 -17.41 4.61 20.46
C ASP A 415 -16.56 5.88 20.29
N PRO A 416 -17.10 7.08 20.58
CA PRO A 416 -16.38 8.35 20.46
C PRO A 416 -15.08 8.44 21.27
N MET A 417 -14.88 7.56 22.26
CA MET A 417 -13.64 7.43 23.01
C MET A 417 -12.45 7.04 22.10
N PHE A 418 -12.72 6.34 21.00
CA PHE A 418 -11.72 5.89 20.02
C PHE A 418 -11.87 6.65 18.71
N PRO A 419 -11.28 7.85 18.55
CA PRO A 419 -11.49 8.72 17.40
C PRO A 419 -11.05 8.13 16.06
N GLU A 420 -10.13 7.17 16.08
CA GLU A 420 -9.68 6.42 14.89
C GLU A 420 -10.26 5.00 14.83
N ARG A 421 -11.32 4.75 15.63
CA ARG A 421 -11.83 3.40 15.89
C ARG A 421 -10.80 2.51 16.59
N VAL A 422 -11.18 1.30 16.96
CA VAL A 422 -10.32 0.39 17.74
C VAL A 422 -10.61 -1.07 17.39
N ASN A 423 -9.57 -1.91 17.44
CA ASN A 423 -9.74 -3.35 17.53
C ASN A 423 -10.04 -3.71 18.99
N VAL A 424 -11.06 -4.51 19.25
CA VAL A 424 -11.36 -4.93 20.62
C VAL A 424 -11.12 -6.42 20.82
N GLY A 425 -10.31 -6.76 21.83
CA GLY A 425 -10.05 -8.13 22.24
C GLY A 425 -10.78 -8.45 23.55
N PHE A 426 -11.67 -9.44 23.51
CA PHE A 426 -12.26 -10.03 24.71
C PHE A 426 -11.40 -11.22 25.15
N VAL A 427 -10.93 -11.20 26.37
CA VAL A 427 -9.91 -12.13 26.89
C VAL A 427 -10.38 -12.82 28.14
N GLU A 428 -10.33 -14.15 28.11
CA GLU A 428 -10.53 -15.04 29.25
C GLU A 428 -9.16 -15.50 29.75
N VAL A 429 -8.91 -15.31 31.05
CA VAL A 429 -7.67 -15.78 31.71
C VAL A 429 -7.89 -17.22 32.18
N ILE A 430 -7.28 -18.17 31.50
CA ILE A 430 -7.36 -19.60 31.89
C ILE A 430 -6.42 -19.88 33.08
N ASP A 431 -5.15 -19.46 32.92
CA ASP A 431 -4.13 -19.51 33.94
C ASP A 431 -3.02 -18.48 33.67
N LYS A 432 -1.97 -18.43 34.51
CA LYS A 432 -0.84 -17.48 34.37
C LYS A 432 -0.06 -17.60 33.05
N HIS A 433 -0.22 -18.68 32.31
CA HIS A 433 0.49 -18.98 31.07
C HIS A 433 -0.43 -19.18 29.88
N THR A 434 -1.76 -19.12 30.08
CA THR A 434 -2.74 -19.43 29.05
C THR A 434 -3.90 -18.43 29.08
N LEU A 435 -4.12 -17.78 27.93
CA LEU A 435 -5.27 -16.92 27.67
C LEU A 435 -6.12 -17.54 26.56
N LYS A 436 -7.42 -17.22 26.54
CA LYS A 436 -8.30 -17.47 25.43
C LYS A 436 -8.87 -16.13 24.96
N ALA A 437 -8.83 -15.85 23.66
CA ALA A 437 -9.23 -14.56 23.14
C ALA A 437 -10.11 -14.68 21.90
N ARG A 438 -11.06 -13.75 21.78
CA ARG A 438 -11.82 -13.47 20.57
C ARG A 438 -11.65 -11.99 20.25
N ILE A 439 -11.42 -11.66 18.98
CA ILE A 439 -11.03 -10.32 18.56
C ILE A 439 -11.97 -9.82 17.48
N TRP A 440 -12.51 -8.64 17.72
CA TRP A 440 -13.22 -7.84 16.73
C TRP A 440 -12.24 -6.86 16.10
N GLU A 441 -11.99 -6.99 14.83
CA GLU A 441 -11.06 -6.13 14.09
C GLU A 441 -11.78 -4.94 13.46
N ARG A 442 -11.19 -3.79 13.59
CA ARG A 442 -11.64 -2.52 13.02
C ARG A 442 -11.88 -2.64 11.52
N GLY A 443 -13.13 -2.47 11.09
CA GLY A 443 -13.56 -2.55 9.68
C GLY A 443 -13.71 -3.95 9.11
N SER A 444 -13.39 -5.02 9.87
CA SER A 444 -13.43 -6.41 9.38
C SER A 444 -14.35 -7.33 10.19
N GLY A 445 -14.76 -6.91 11.39
CA GLY A 445 -15.57 -7.75 12.26
C GLY A 445 -14.78 -8.79 13.05
N GLU A 446 -15.46 -9.86 13.52
CA GLU A 446 -14.78 -10.94 14.23
C GLU A 446 -13.97 -11.78 13.24
N THR A 447 -12.65 -11.89 13.50
CA THR A 447 -11.73 -12.68 12.68
C THR A 447 -11.31 -13.98 13.37
N MET A 448 -10.80 -14.93 12.59
CA MET A 448 -10.30 -16.21 13.12
C MET A 448 -9.07 -16.04 14.00
N ALA A 449 -8.20 -15.07 13.68
CA ALA A 449 -6.99 -14.75 14.45
C ALA A 449 -6.40 -13.41 14.01
N CYS A 450 -6.24 -12.50 14.95
CA CYS A 450 -5.54 -11.22 14.78
C CYS A 450 -4.19 -11.27 15.51
N GLY A 451 -3.07 -11.18 14.79
CA GLY A 451 -1.74 -11.23 15.37
C GLY A 451 -1.46 -10.09 16.33
N THR A 452 -1.74 -8.83 15.92
CA THR A 452 -1.55 -7.64 16.75
C THR A 452 -2.50 -7.63 17.95
N GLY A 453 -3.76 -8.05 17.77
CA GLY A 453 -4.73 -8.18 18.86
C GLY A 453 -4.33 -9.23 19.89
N THR A 454 -3.72 -10.34 19.44
CA THR A 454 -3.17 -11.37 20.34
C THR A 454 -2.00 -10.83 21.16
N CYS A 455 -1.10 -10.06 20.53
CA CYS A 455 -0.02 -9.37 21.23
C CYS A 455 -0.58 -8.39 22.27
N ALA A 456 -1.56 -7.59 21.89
CA ALA A 456 -2.23 -6.63 22.77
C ALA A 456 -2.90 -7.32 23.99
N ALA A 457 -3.52 -8.47 23.78
CA ALA A 457 -4.13 -9.27 24.86
C ALA A 457 -3.11 -9.68 25.93
N VAL A 458 -1.91 -10.12 25.51
CA VAL A 458 -0.84 -10.52 26.45
C VAL A 458 -0.20 -9.30 27.13
N VAL A 459 0.00 -8.20 26.38
CA VAL A 459 0.46 -6.93 26.95
C VAL A 459 -0.52 -6.48 28.04
N ALA A 460 -1.82 -6.45 27.74
CA ALA A 460 -2.87 -6.08 28.69
C ALA A 460 -2.90 -7.03 29.90
N ALA A 461 -2.84 -8.35 29.68
CA ALA A 461 -2.84 -9.35 30.77
C ALA A 461 -1.62 -9.17 31.69
N THR A 462 -0.45 -8.88 31.14
CA THR A 462 0.76 -8.61 31.92
C THR A 462 0.66 -7.32 32.72
N LEU A 463 0.13 -6.25 32.11
CA LEU A 463 -0.06 -4.97 32.81
C LEU A 463 -1.08 -5.06 33.96
N ASN A 464 -2.05 -5.96 33.87
CA ASN A 464 -3.04 -6.23 34.90
C ASN A 464 -2.59 -7.29 35.92
N GLY A 465 -1.37 -7.84 35.78
CA GLY A 465 -0.82 -8.84 36.70
C GLY A 465 -1.38 -10.25 36.53
N TYR A 466 -2.13 -10.53 35.46
CA TYR A 466 -2.62 -11.88 35.16
C TYR A 466 -1.53 -12.80 34.60
N CYS A 467 -0.54 -12.23 33.88
CA CYS A 467 0.60 -12.97 33.31
C CYS A 467 1.91 -12.33 33.76
N GLU A 468 2.99 -13.13 33.71
CA GLU A 468 4.33 -12.67 34.04
C GLU A 468 5.04 -12.08 32.81
N LYS A 469 5.69 -10.91 32.98
CA LYS A 469 6.52 -10.29 31.95
C LYS A 469 7.72 -11.18 31.58
N GLY A 470 8.05 -11.25 30.28
CA GLY A 470 9.17 -12.02 29.76
C GLY A 470 8.92 -13.55 29.71
N LYS A 471 7.72 -13.99 29.99
CA LYS A 471 7.33 -15.40 29.84
C LYS A 471 6.53 -15.61 28.56
N ASP A 472 6.65 -16.82 28.04
CA ASP A 472 5.85 -17.26 26.89
C ASP A 472 4.41 -17.53 27.33
N ILE A 473 3.47 -16.75 26.85
CA ILE A 473 2.05 -16.90 27.11
C ILE A 473 1.37 -17.53 25.91
N ARG A 474 0.70 -18.63 26.11
CA ARG A 474 -0.14 -19.30 25.09
C ARG A 474 -1.47 -18.58 24.97
N VAL A 475 -1.84 -18.22 23.76
CA VAL A 475 -3.15 -17.61 23.48
C VAL A 475 -3.92 -18.50 22.54
N ILE A 476 -5.08 -18.97 22.98
CA ILE A 476 -6.02 -19.80 22.22
C ILE A 476 -6.98 -18.86 21.49
N LEU A 477 -7.04 -18.97 20.16
CA LEU A 477 -7.88 -18.20 19.25
C LEU A 477 -8.84 -19.12 18.51
N LYS A 478 -9.85 -18.58 17.84
CA LYS A 478 -10.76 -19.37 16.98
C LYS A 478 -10.00 -20.15 15.90
N GLY A 479 -9.01 -19.54 15.27
CA GLY A 479 -8.25 -20.11 14.16
C GLY A 479 -6.99 -20.87 14.55
N GLY A 480 -6.67 -21.00 15.84
CA GLY A 480 -5.46 -21.70 16.28
C GLY A 480 -4.83 -21.11 17.53
N GLU A 481 -3.52 -21.32 17.70
CA GLU A 481 -2.80 -20.89 18.89
C GLU A 481 -1.56 -20.07 18.50
N LEU A 482 -1.33 -19.03 19.27
CA LEU A 482 -0.11 -18.24 19.23
C LEU A 482 0.56 -18.26 20.60
N LYS A 483 1.88 -18.10 20.61
CA LYS A 483 2.67 -17.89 21.81
C LYS A 483 3.27 -16.50 21.76
N ILE A 484 2.99 -15.68 22.76
CA ILE A 484 3.45 -14.30 22.86
C ILE A 484 4.38 -14.15 24.05
N ASN A 485 5.48 -13.45 23.84
CA ASN A 485 6.40 -13.05 24.89
C ASN A 485 6.50 -11.52 24.91
N TYR A 486 6.09 -10.91 26.00
CA TYR A 486 6.09 -9.45 26.14
C TYR A 486 7.17 -9.01 27.13
N THR A 487 7.98 -8.06 26.69
CA THR A 487 8.90 -7.27 27.52
C THR A 487 8.68 -5.78 27.25
N ASP A 488 9.30 -4.89 28.03
CA ASP A 488 9.22 -3.44 27.80
C ASP A 488 9.92 -3.00 26.50
N GLU A 489 10.80 -3.85 25.97
CA GLU A 489 11.59 -3.57 24.76
C GLU A 489 10.87 -4.04 23.50
N ARG A 490 10.21 -5.20 23.57
CA ARG A 490 9.58 -5.82 22.40
C ARG A 490 8.49 -6.83 22.75
N VAL A 491 7.69 -7.15 21.75
CA VAL A 491 6.69 -8.23 21.79
C VAL A 491 7.06 -9.26 20.72
N LEU A 492 7.34 -10.48 21.13
CA LEU A 492 7.64 -11.59 20.23
C LEU A 492 6.40 -12.46 20.05
N MET A 493 6.02 -12.70 18.80
CA MET A 493 4.89 -13.54 18.43
C MET A 493 5.36 -14.79 17.71
N THR A 494 5.14 -15.97 18.30
CA THR A 494 5.52 -17.27 17.75
C THR A 494 4.28 -18.06 17.35
N GLY A 495 4.30 -18.60 16.13
CA GLY A 495 3.25 -19.47 15.65
C GLY A 495 3.72 -20.40 14.53
N LYS A 496 2.85 -21.32 14.15
CA LYS A 496 3.05 -22.16 12.96
C LYS A 496 2.72 -21.39 11.69
N ALA A 497 3.27 -21.86 10.59
CA ALA A 497 2.88 -21.51 9.23
C ALA A 497 2.83 -22.80 8.43
N GLU A 498 1.80 -23.01 7.64
CA GLU A 498 1.56 -24.26 6.95
C GLU A 498 1.37 -24.01 5.45
N LYS A 499 2.08 -24.78 4.64
CA LYS A 499 1.84 -24.86 3.20
C LYS A 499 0.66 -25.79 2.99
N VAL A 500 -0.34 -25.31 2.25
CA VAL A 500 -1.54 -26.10 1.92
C VAL A 500 -1.33 -26.83 0.60
N TYR A 501 -1.03 -26.10 -0.48
CA TYR A 501 -0.70 -26.65 -1.79
C TYR A 501 0.00 -25.62 -2.68
N ASP A 502 0.61 -26.11 -3.76
CA ASP A 502 1.06 -25.29 -4.90
C ASP A 502 0.06 -25.43 -6.04
N GLY A 503 -0.09 -24.39 -6.84
CA GLY A 503 -0.97 -24.38 -7.98
C GLY A 503 -0.49 -23.50 -9.12
N VAL A 504 -1.17 -23.63 -10.25
CA VAL A 504 -1.04 -22.77 -11.41
C VAL A 504 -2.43 -22.30 -11.78
N VAL A 505 -2.59 -21.03 -12.06
CA VAL A 505 -3.87 -20.43 -12.48
C VAL A 505 -3.64 -19.58 -13.71
N GLU A 506 -4.57 -19.60 -14.65
CA GLU A 506 -4.61 -18.66 -15.79
C GLU A 506 -5.24 -17.34 -15.33
N VAL A 507 -4.56 -16.23 -15.56
CA VAL A 507 -5.01 -14.86 -15.26
C VAL A 507 -4.96 -13.98 -16.49
#